data_b7d168f7fa2d2cb823527683d583d215
#
_entry.id   b7d168f7fa2d2cb823527683d583d215
#
_cell.length_a   1.000
_cell.length_b   1.000
_cell.length_c   1.000
_cell.angle_alpha   90.00
_cell.angle_beta   90.00
_cell.angle_gamma   90.00
#
_symmetry.space_group_name_H-M   'P 1'
#
loop_
_entity.id
_entity.type
_entity.pdbx_description
1 polymer ?
#
loop_
_entity_poly.entity_id
_entity_poly.type
_entity_poly.pdbx_seq_one_letter_code
_entity_poly.pdbx_strand_id
1 'polypeptide(L)' 'MKSDKPLADGRYRARCKEANAIQALLAGHSAVFPDADVVVKDGWANFYRDGKKVWSCNPQYAALHFLIEPK' A
#
# COMPACT_ATOMS: atom_id res chain seq x y z
N MET A 1 22.64 -9.71 3.21
CA MET A 1 22.02 -9.70 1.88
C MET A 1 20.55 -9.26 1.95
N LYS A 2 20.19 -8.43 1.06
CA LYS A 2 18.83 -7.93 1.08
C LYS A 2 17.83 -9.02 0.66
N SER A 3 16.73 -9.07 1.36
CA SER A 3 15.67 -10.00 1.02
C SER A 3 14.93 -9.54 -0.24
N ASP A 4 14.62 -10.47 -1.11
CA ASP A 4 13.80 -10.19 -2.28
C ASP A 4 12.33 -10.47 -2.03
N LYS A 5 12.00 -10.85 -0.82
CA LYS A 5 10.62 -11.16 -0.48
C LYS A 5 9.78 -9.89 -0.45
N PRO A 6 8.52 -9.99 -0.85
CA PRO A 6 7.60 -8.88 -0.63
C PRO A 6 7.36 -8.70 0.86
N LEU A 7 6.50 -7.78 1.21
CA LEU A 7 6.21 -7.48 2.61
C LEU A 7 5.74 -8.74 3.35
N ALA A 8 6.27 -8.93 4.55
CA ALA A 8 5.81 -10.00 5.42
C ALA A 8 4.41 -9.68 5.96
N ASP A 9 3.71 -10.72 6.41
CA ASP A 9 2.42 -10.51 7.04
C ASP A 9 2.56 -9.53 8.21
N GLY A 10 1.59 -8.65 8.35
CA GLY A 10 1.63 -7.66 9.41
C GLY A 10 0.89 -6.40 9.03
N ARG A 11 1.04 -5.38 9.87
CA ARG A 11 0.40 -4.09 9.68
C ARG A 11 1.41 -3.05 9.30
N TYR A 12 1.04 -2.21 8.35
CA TYR A 12 1.92 -1.18 7.81
C TYR A 12 1.14 0.10 7.56
N ARG A 13 1.89 1.18 7.36
CA ARG A 13 1.33 2.42 6.86
C ARG A 13 1.91 2.66 5.48
N ALA A 14 1.05 2.91 4.50
CA ALA A 14 1.47 3.14 3.13
C ALA A 14 1.22 4.59 2.76
N ARG A 15 2.19 5.18 2.09
CA ARG A 15 2.06 6.53 1.56
C ARG A 15 2.25 6.48 0.05
N CYS A 16 1.37 7.15 -0.69
CA CYS A 16 1.49 7.23 -2.12
C CYS A 16 2.74 8.01 -2.52
N LYS A 17 3.37 7.60 -3.59
CA LYS A 17 4.53 8.28 -4.15
C LYS A 17 4.14 9.40 -5.10
N GLU A 18 2.89 9.41 -5.55
CA GLU A 18 2.40 10.46 -6.43
C GLU A 18 2.39 11.81 -5.75
N ALA A 19 2.68 12.86 -6.51
CA ALA A 19 2.82 14.19 -5.95
C ALA A 19 1.49 14.84 -5.62
N ASN A 20 0.41 14.44 -6.28
CA ASN A 20 -0.90 15.05 -6.06
C ASN A 20 -2.01 14.07 -6.43
N ALA A 21 -3.26 14.50 -6.14
CA ALA A 21 -4.41 13.64 -6.33
C ALA A 21 -4.65 13.28 -7.80
N ILE A 22 -4.32 14.16 -8.70
CA ILE A 22 -4.51 13.89 -10.13
C ILE A 22 -3.56 12.78 -10.58
N GLN A 23 -2.31 12.84 -10.16
CA GLN A 23 -1.35 11.80 -10.50
C GLN A 23 -1.75 10.46 -9.87
N ALA A 24 -2.25 10.50 -8.64
CA ALA A 24 -2.72 9.29 -7.99
C ALA A 24 -3.89 8.67 -8.75
N LEU A 25 -4.80 9.50 -9.23
CA LEU A 25 -5.94 9.02 -10.02
C LEU A 25 -5.47 8.35 -11.30
N LEU A 26 -4.53 8.98 -12.00
CA LEU A 26 -4.01 8.42 -13.25
C LEU A 26 -3.28 7.11 -13.03
N ALA A 27 -2.65 6.96 -11.87
CA ALA A 27 -1.95 5.73 -11.51
C ALA A 27 -2.89 4.65 -10.96
N GLY A 28 -4.16 4.98 -10.74
CA GLY A 28 -5.10 4.02 -10.16
C GLY A 28 -5.03 3.93 -8.65
N HIS A 29 -4.41 4.91 -7.99
CA HIS A 29 -4.21 4.88 -6.54
C HIS A 29 -5.05 5.88 -5.78
N SER A 30 -6.06 6.46 -6.42
CA SER A 30 -6.85 7.53 -5.78
C SER A 30 -7.54 7.07 -4.50
N ALA A 31 -7.93 5.80 -4.42
CA ALA A 31 -8.63 5.29 -3.24
C ALA A 31 -7.74 5.30 -2.00
N VAL A 32 -6.42 5.25 -2.16
CA VAL A 32 -5.47 5.19 -1.06
C VAL A 32 -4.62 6.46 -0.93
N PHE A 33 -4.88 7.45 -1.74
CA PHE A 33 -4.15 8.72 -1.70
C PHE A 33 -4.72 9.60 -0.57
N PRO A 34 -3.87 10.30 0.19
CA PRO A 34 -2.40 10.33 0.12
C PRO A 34 -1.75 9.17 0.89
N ASP A 35 -2.47 8.52 1.78
CA ASP A 35 -1.93 7.41 2.56
C ASP A 35 -3.06 6.52 3.04
N ALA A 36 -2.70 5.34 3.52
CA ALA A 36 -3.67 4.38 4.02
C ALA A 36 -2.97 3.39 4.93
N ASP A 37 -3.77 2.71 5.75
CA ASP A 37 -3.29 1.57 6.53
C ASP A 37 -3.25 0.35 5.64
N VAL A 38 -2.28 -0.53 5.87
CA VAL A 38 -2.13 -1.75 5.09
C VAL A 38 -2.02 -2.94 6.02
N VAL A 39 -2.78 -3.97 5.73
CA VAL A 39 -2.63 -5.26 6.39
C VAL A 39 -2.22 -6.28 5.34
N VAL A 40 -1.06 -6.87 5.53
CA VAL A 40 -0.57 -7.93 4.63
C VAL A 40 -0.88 -9.24 5.29
N LYS A 41 -1.62 -10.09 4.59
CA LYS A 41 -2.00 -11.39 5.11
C LYS A 41 -2.18 -12.36 3.96
N ASP A 42 -1.62 -13.55 4.11
CA ASP A 42 -1.77 -14.64 3.14
C ASP A 42 -1.35 -14.21 1.73
N GLY A 43 -0.28 -13.42 1.65
CA GLY A 43 0.25 -13.02 0.35
C GLY A 43 -0.55 -11.92 -0.32
N TRP A 44 -1.33 -11.17 0.44
CA TRP A 44 -2.16 -10.11 -0.11
C TRP A 44 -2.07 -8.86 0.74
N ALA A 45 -1.92 -7.71 0.10
CA ALA A 45 -1.87 -6.42 0.79
C ALA A 45 -3.25 -5.77 0.68
N ASN A 46 -3.88 -5.53 1.83
CA ASN A 46 -5.21 -4.94 1.89
C ASN A 46 -5.09 -3.54 2.48
N PHE A 47 -5.62 -2.56 1.77
CA PHE A 47 -5.52 -1.16 2.14
C PHE A 47 -6.83 -0.69 2.76
N TYR A 48 -6.72 0.03 3.88
CA TYR A 48 -7.87 0.49 4.65
C TYR A 48 -7.80 1.99 4.88
N ARG A 49 -8.97 2.61 4.82
CA ARG A 49 -9.13 4.01 5.25
C ARG A 49 -10.39 4.10 6.08
N ASP A 50 -10.27 4.74 7.25
CA ASP A 50 -11.40 4.89 8.17
C ASP A 50 -12.03 3.54 8.52
N GLY A 51 -11.18 2.53 8.67
CA GLY A 51 -11.64 1.20 9.06
C GLY A 51 -12.27 0.39 7.94
N LYS A 52 -12.29 0.88 6.71
CA LYS A 52 -12.88 0.18 5.59
C LYS A 52 -11.83 -0.20 4.57
N LYS A 53 -11.93 -1.40 4.04
CA LYS A 53 -11.04 -1.83 2.96
C LYS A 53 -11.42 -1.08 1.69
N VAL A 54 -10.47 -0.34 1.14
CA VAL A 54 -10.71 0.48 -0.03
C VAL A 54 -9.99 0.00 -1.28
N TRP A 55 -8.97 -0.85 -1.10
CA TRP A 55 -8.18 -1.31 -2.24
C TRP A 55 -7.31 -2.47 -1.80
N SER A 56 -6.79 -3.22 -2.76
CA SER A 56 -5.87 -4.29 -2.45
C SER A 56 -4.97 -4.59 -3.66
N CYS A 57 -3.82 -5.18 -3.37
CA CYS A 57 -2.89 -5.59 -4.41
C CYS A 57 -1.96 -6.64 -3.82
N ASN A 58 -1.08 -7.20 -4.64
CA ASN A 58 -0.09 -8.10 -4.09
C ASN A 58 0.99 -7.30 -3.36
N PRO A 59 1.70 -7.94 -2.41
CA PRO A 59 2.69 -7.21 -1.60
C PRO A 59 3.87 -6.68 -2.40
N GLN A 60 4.24 -7.32 -3.50
CA GLN A 60 5.32 -6.80 -4.33
C GLN A 60 4.94 -5.47 -4.96
N TYR A 61 3.71 -5.37 -5.45
CA TYR A 61 3.22 -4.13 -6.01
C TYR A 61 3.21 -3.04 -4.94
N ALA A 62 2.73 -3.38 -3.74
CA ALA A 62 2.68 -2.41 -2.65
C ALA A 62 4.07 -1.90 -2.29
N ALA A 63 5.04 -2.79 -2.17
CA ALA A 63 6.41 -2.40 -1.81
C ALA A 63 7.04 -1.54 -2.90
N LEU A 64 6.68 -1.77 -4.15
CA LEU A 64 7.28 -1.04 -5.27
C LEU A 64 6.65 0.34 -5.46
N HIS A 65 5.35 0.45 -5.29
CA HIS A 65 4.62 1.65 -5.65
C HIS A 65 4.23 2.57 -4.49
N PHE A 66 4.49 2.15 -3.27
CA PHE A 66 4.17 2.93 -2.08
C PHE A 66 5.37 3.00 -1.15
N LEU A 67 5.40 4.05 -0.33
CA LEU A 67 6.35 4.12 0.77
C LEU A 67 5.72 3.39 1.94
N ILE A 68 6.27 2.24 2.30
CA ILE A 68 5.68 1.35 3.29
C ILE A 68 6.51 1.39 4.57
N GLU A 69 5.85 1.62 5.70
CA GLU A 69 6.50 1.62 7.00
C GLU A 69 5.76 0.68 7.94
N PRO A 70 6.45 -0.06 8.80
CA PRO A 70 5.78 -0.90 9.80
C PRO A 70 4.98 -0.04 10.76
N LYS A 71 3.88 -0.58 11.21
CA LYS A 71 3.08 0.09 12.23
C LYS A 71 3.41 -0.40 13.59
#